data_894f6a1a74b538e5b163a26c010e684f
#
_entry.id   894f6a1a74b538e5b163a26c010e684f
#
_cell.length_a   1.000
_cell.length_b   1.000
_cell.length_c   1.000
_cell.angle_alpha   90.00
_cell.angle_beta   90.00
_cell.angle_gamma   90.00
#
_symmetry.space_group_name_H-M   'P 1'
#
loop_
_entity.id
_entity.type
_entity.pdbx_description
1 polymer ?
#
loop_
_entity_poly.entity_id
_entity_poly.type
_entity_poly.pdbx_seq_one_letter_code
_entity_poly.pdbx_strand_id
1 'polypeptide(L)'
;VAAADGRVARRWALLAALLGPGCLGADPSLGVRVDRYAGSDGVTVVSPRSDLALDLDDRTQVGLNYGVDAVSAASFNYAQSKTHRGDPARTVGNCKACHGGIDAISGASLNYRDTRQELGVTVVRRLGETELKPAYIRSQEDDYLSQTLSLGLSQGLFSRDSTLDLGLRHSDDVSRPVWEKDLVRGLSTDAATLTLTQVLTRRSQARLSAELSDLRGFLSNPYAFVQVGGLTSQPLPERHPDARRQGLLAVAYKQALGWDSALELDYRYYADTWDVTAQTLALQWGKPWGPFTLEAGWRHYAQTQAWFFRNFYAQAQPYLSRDLKLAAFSDDLLNVGLRGGLGRDWSMDLRYGRYLRHDDLDYRLYYANGPVVSDMVSVGVTYH
;
A
#
# COMPACT_ATOMS: atom_id res chain seq x y z
N VAL A 1 -17.17 -8.93 -15.24
CA VAL A 1 -18.02 -8.24 -14.26
C VAL A 1 -18.57 -9.33 -13.34
N ALA A 2 -17.84 -9.63 -12.25
CA ALA A 2 -18.34 -10.51 -11.21
C ALA A 2 -19.39 -9.74 -10.42
N ALA A 3 -20.58 -10.32 -10.30
CA ALA A 3 -21.63 -9.79 -9.43
C ALA A 3 -21.06 -9.62 -8.02
N ALA A 4 -21.06 -8.40 -7.51
CA ALA A 4 -20.76 -8.12 -6.13
C ALA A 4 -21.66 -9.02 -5.27
N ASP A 5 -21.03 -9.85 -4.42
CA ASP A 5 -21.76 -10.81 -3.58
C ASP A 5 -22.80 -10.03 -2.76
N GLY A 6 -24.09 -10.37 -2.94
CA GLY A 6 -25.21 -9.68 -2.28
C GLY A 6 -25.12 -9.67 -0.74
N ARG A 7 -24.18 -10.41 -0.17
CA ARG A 7 -23.83 -10.38 1.26
C ARG A 7 -23.06 -9.11 1.66
N VAL A 8 -22.24 -8.56 0.77
CA VAL A 8 -21.52 -7.31 1.00
C VAL A 8 -22.51 -6.15 1.01
N ALA A 9 -23.39 -6.07 0.01
CA ALA A 9 -24.44 -5.05 -0.06
C ALA A 9 -25.42 -5.08 1.15
N ARG A 10 -25.76 -6.30 1.65
CA ARG A 10 -26.61 -6.45 2.84
C ARG A 10 -25.93 -6.02 4.13
N ARG A 11 -24.61 -6.21 4.25
CA ARG A 11 -23.85 -5.74 5.43
C ARG A 11 -23.76 -4.21 5.47
N TRP A 12 -23.66 -3.56 4.32
CA TRP A 12 -23.71 -2.10 4.23
C TRP A 12 -25.05 -1.52 4.58
N ALA A 13 -26.14 -2.15 4.12
CA ALA A 13 -27.50 -1.76 4.50
C ALA A 13 -27.78 -1.90 6.00
N LEU A 14 -27.18 -2.89 6.67
CA LEU A 14 -27.27 -3.08 8.12
C LEU A 14 -26.44 -2.05 8.90
N LEU A 15 -25.26 -1.66 8.43
CA LEU A 15 -24.47 -0.58 9.03
C LEU A 15 -25.18 0.78 8.91
N ALA A 16 -25.74 1.08 7.76
CA ALA A 16 -26.55 2.30 7.56
C ALA A 16 -27.85 2.31 8.38
N ALA A 17 -28.46 1.14 8.64
CA ALA A 17 -29.68 1.01 9.45
C ALA A 17 -29.41 1.10 10.97
N LEU A 18 -28.20 0.78 11.43
CA LEU A 18 -27.79 0.90 12.84
C LEU A 18 -27.51 2.35 13.25
N LEU A 19 -27.27 3.23 12.29
CA LEU A 19 -27.09 4.68 12.51
C LEU A 19 -28.44 5.39 12.32
N GLY A 20 -29.39 5.12 13.19
CA GLY A 20 -30.66 5.82 13.21
C GLY A 20 -30.49 7.36 13.38
N PRO A 21 -31.34 8.18 12.77
CA PRO A 21 -31.16 9.64 12.67
C PRO A 21 -31.25 10.42 14.00
N GLY A 22 -31.22 9.74 15.13
CA GLY A 22 -31.46 10.35 16.45
C GLY A 22 -30.24 10.56 17.34
N CYS A 23 -29.01 10.13 16.95
CA CYS A 23 -27.83 10.17 17.83
C CYS A 23 -26.65 11.01 17.30
N LEU A 24 -26.80 11.68 16.16
CA LEU A 24 -25.67 12.38 15.52
C LEU A 24 -25.83 13.89 15.73
N GLY A 25 -25.04 14.43 16.64
CA GLY A 25 -24.96 15.87 16.94
C GLY A 25 -24.10 16.66 15.97
N ALA A 26 -23.70 16.11 14.82
CA ALA A 26 -22.91 16.80 13.80
C ALA A 26 -23.03 16.09 12.44
N ASP A 27 -22.78 16.81 11.36
CA ASP A 27 -22.92 16.34 9.99
C ASP A 27 -21.91 15.20 9.68
N PRO A 28 -22.38 13.94 9.47
CA PRO A 28 -21.50 12.83 9.14
C PRO A 28 -20.97 12.99 7.72
N SER A 29 -19.67 12.71 7.49
CA SER A 29 -19.16 12.56 6.13
C SER A 29 -18.99 11.08 5.76
N LEU A 30 -19.45 10.72 4.57
CA LEU A 30 -19.35 9.37 4.02
C LEU A 30 -18.67 9.42 2.66
N GLY A 31 -17.47 8.84 2.58
CA GLY A 31 -16.73 8.68 1.34
C GLY A 31 -16.80 7.24 0.82
N VAL A 32 -16.93 7.09 -0.49
CA VAL A 32 -16.78 5.81 -1.18
C VAL A 32 -15.80 6.00 -2.33
N ARG A 33 -14.82 5.10 -2.43
CA ARG A 33 -13.80 5.11 -3.48
C ARG A 33 -13.63 3.72 -4.07
N VAL A 34 -13.35 3.67 -5.34
CA VAL A 34 -12.91 2.45 -6.03
C VAL A 34 -11.61 2.74 -6.74
N ASP A 35 -10.56 2.01 -6.36
CA ASP A 35 -9.27 2.04 -7.00
C ASP A 35 -9.11 0.79 -7.89
N ARG A 36 -8.54 0.95 -9.07
CA ARG A 36 -8.19 -0.14 -9.97
C ARG A 36 -6.74 -0.01 -10.39
N TYR A 37 -5.99 -1.08 -10.18
CA TYR A 37 -4.64 -1.28 -10.71
C TYR A 37 -4.68 -2.37 -11.79
N ALA A 38 -3.95 -2.18 -12.88
CA ALA A 38 -3.76 -3.18 -13.92
C ALA A 38 -2.33 -3.12 -14.44
N GLY A 39 -1.57 -4.20 -14.20
CA GLY A 39 -0.17 -4.33 -14.57
C GLY A 39 0.02 -5.19 -15.84
N SER A 40 1.11 -4.92 -16.58
CA SER A 40 1.56 -5.73 -17.72
C SER A 40 2.03 -7.12 -17.29
N ASP A 41 2.28 -7.33 -16.01
CA ASP A 41 2.56 -8.62 -15.36
C ASP A 41 1.31 -9.49 -15.17
N GLY A 42 0.14 -9.00 -15.60
CA GLY A 42 -1.15 -9.68 -15.47
C GLY A 42 -1.80 -9.50 -14.10
N VAL A 43 -1.20 -8.72 -13.19
CA VAL A 43 -1.82 -8.40 -11.90
C VAL A 43 -2.92 -7.36 -12.11
N THR A 44 -4.09 -7.63 -11.60
CA THR A 44 -5.19 -6.66 -11.52
C THR A 44 -5.69 -6.63 -10.08
N VAL A 45 -5.81 -5.44 -9.51
CA VAL A 45 -6.39 -5.23 -8.18
C VAL A 45 -7.56 -4.27 -8.30
N VAL A 46 -8.67 -4.59 -7.64
CA VAL A 46 -9.82 -3.69 -7.50
C VAL A 46 -10.08 -3.52 -6.02
N SER A 47 -10.03 -2.28 -5.56
CA SER A 47 -10.06 -1.90 -4.15
C SER A 47 -11.22 -0.94 -3.85
N PRO A 48 -12.44 -1.42 -3.61
CA PRO A 48 -13.50 -0.60 -3.04
C PRO A 48 -13.18 -0.26 -1.58
N ARG A 49 -13.34 0.99 -1.23
CA ARG A 49 -13.12 1.54 0.12
C ARG A 49 -14.26 2.44 0.52
N SER A 50 -14.54 2.50 1.82
CA SER A 50 -15.51 3.41 2.40
C SER A 50 -14.96 4.00 3.68
N ASP A 51 -15.17 5.28 3.85
CA ASP A 51 -14.74 6.07 4.99
C ASP A 51 -15.95 6.80 5.57
N LEU A 52 -16.18 6.65 6.86
CA LEU A 52 -17.21 7.34 7.62
C LEU A 52 -16.52 8.16 8.70
N ALA A 53 -16.80 9.46 8.77
CA ALA A 53 -16.38 10.30 9.86
C ALA A 53 -17.60 10.85 10.59
N LEU A 54 -17.59 10.75 11.92
CA LEU A 54 -18.66 11.15 12.83
C LEU A 54 -18.06 12.10 13.86
N ASP A 55 -18.55 13.31 13.93
CA ASP A 55 -18.23 14.23 15.02
C ASP A 55 -19.13 13.92 16.22
N LEU A 56 -18.54 13.44 17.33
CA LEU A 56 -19.28 13.15 18.56
C LEU A 56 -19.53 14.41 19.39
N ASP A 57 -18.57 15.32 19.36
CA ASP A 57 -18.63 16.65 19.96
C ASP A 57 -17.64 17.58 19.22
N ASP A 58 -17.60 18.89 19.58
CA ASP A 58 -16.72 19.89 18.95
C ASP A 58 -15.23 19.54 18.99
N ARG A 59 -14.85 18.54 19.78
CA ARG A 59 -13.45 18.16 20.02
C ARG A 59 -13.15 16.72 19.68
N THR A 60 -14.18 15.89 19.44
CA THR A 60 -14.01 14.44 19.25
C THR A 60 -14.65 14.00 17.95
N GLN A 61 -13.85 13.42 17.09
CA GLN A 61 -14.31 12.78 15.87
C GLN A 61 -13.93 11.30 15.87
N VAL A 62 -14.80 10.46 15.38
CA VAL A 62 -14.56 9.02 15.16
C VAL A 62 -14.59 8.74 13.67
N GLY A 63 -13.51 8.17 13.16
CA GLY A 63 -13.39 7.68 11.80
C GLY A 63 -13.51 6.16 11.77
N LEU A 64 -14.28 5.64 10.83
CA LEU A 64 -14.35 4.22 10.48
C LEU A 64 -13.97 4.08 9.03
N ASN A 65 -13.05 3.20 8.74
CA ASN A 65 -12.71 2.85 7.37
C ASN A 65 -12.91 1.35 7.13
N TYR A 66 -13.37 1.01 5.95
CA TYR A 66 -13.47 -0.37 5.50
C TYR A 66 -13.01 -0.46 4.06
N GLY A 67 -12.11 -1.40 3.79
CA GLY A 67 -11.56 -1.65 2.46
C GLY A 67 -11.60 -3.14 2.12
N VAL A 68 -11.72 -3.41 0.83
CA VAL A 68 -11.58 -4.75 0.26
C VAL A 68 -10.64 -4.66 -0.92
N ASP A 69 -9.55 -5.42 -0.91
CA ASP A 69 -8.69 -5.57 -2.07
C ASP A 69 -8.97 -6.93 -2.71
N ALA A 70 -9.55 -6.92 -3.90
CA ALA A 70 -9.73 -8.11 -4.71
C ALA A 70 -8.59 -8.21 -5.72
N VAL A 71 -7.64 -9.10 -5.43
CA VAL A 71 -6.45 -9.34 -6.26
C VAL A 71 -6.75 -10.46 -7.24
N SER A 72 -6.56 -10.19 -8.51
CA SER A 72 -6.48 -11.20 -9.57
C SER A 72 -5.10 -11.09 -10.19
N ALA A 73 -4.27 -12.08 -10.01
CA ALA A 73 -2.88 -12.04 -10.45
C ALA A 73 -2.49 -13.30 -11.19
N ALA A 74 -1.65 -13.13 -12.20
CA ALA A 74 -0.76 -14.18 -12.66
C ALA A 74 0.43 -14.22 -11.69
N SER A 75 0.43 -15.16 -10.77
CA SER A 75 1.54 -15.30 -9.84
C SER A 75 2.71 -16.00 -10.52
N PHE A 76 3.80 -15.28 -10.74
CA PHE A 76 5.04 -15.85 -11.22
C PHE A 76 5.76 -16.60 -10.10
N ASN A 77 5.50 -17.89 -9.99
CA ASN A 77 6.35 -18.75 -9.21
C ASN A 77 6.76 -19.98 -10.01
N TYR A 78 7.72 -19.77 -10.92
CA TYR A 78 8.25 -20.81 -11.80
C TYR A 78 8.67 -22.07 -11.07
N ALA A 79 9.28 -21.90 -9.90
CA ALA A 79 9.75 -23.01 -9.11
C ALA A 79 8.59 -23.91 -8.64
N GLN A 80 7.49 -23.33 -8.23
CA GLN A 80 6.29 -24.06 -7.83
C GLN A 80 5.67 -24.82 -8.99
N SER A 81 5.61 -24.21 -10.18
CA SER A 81 4.97 -24.83 -11.33
C SER A 81 5.65 -26.13 -11.79
N LYS A 82 6.96 -26.25 -11.64
CA LYS A 82 7.71 -27.45 -12.03
C LYS A 82 7.72 -28.58 -11.00
N THR A 83 7.80 -28.23 -9.71
CA THR A 83 7.98 -29.21 -8.64
C THR A 83 6.67 -29.77 -8.10
N HIS A 84 5.56 -29.06 -8.32
CA HIS A 84 4.24 -29.42 -7.78
C HIS A 84 3.22 -29.71 -8.86
N ARG A 85 3.68 -30.15 -10.02
CA ARG A 85 2.81 -30.58 -11.12
C ARG A 85 1.91 -31.72 -10.65
N GLY A 86 0.62 -31.43 -10.54
CA GLY A 86 -0.39 -32.40 -10.09
C GLY A 86 -0.76 -32.35 -8.62
N ASP A 87 -0.13 -31.50 -7.81
CA ASP A 87 -0.56 -31.27 -6.42
C ASP A 87 -1.26 -29.88 -6.29
N PRO A 88 -2.60 -29.85 -6.34
CA PRO A 88 -3.35 -28.60 -6.29
C PRO A 88 -3.20 -27.86 -4.95
N ALA A 89 -2.77 -28.55 -3.89
CA ALA A 89 -2.58 -27.94 -2.57
C ALA A 89 -1.30 -27.11 -2.47
N ARG A 90 -0.40 -27.26 -3.44
CA ARG A 90 0.90 -26.55 -3.46
C ARG A 90 0.99 -25.49 -4.55
N THR A 91 -0.07 -25.25 -5.29
CA THR A 91 -0.16 -24.13 -6.21
C THR A 91 -0.52 -22.86 -5.43
N VAL A 92 0.17 -21.80 -5.76
CA VAL A 92 0.14 -20.50 -5.09
C VAL A 92 -1.27 -20.02 -4.79
N GLY A 93 -1.50 -19.68 -3.53
CA GLY A 93 -2.75 -19.08 -3.07
C GLY A 93 -3.93 -20.06 -3.02
N ASN A 94 -5.02 -19.60 -2.49
CA ASN A 94 -6.29 -20.31 -2.32
C ASN A 94 -6.99 -20.61 -3.66
N CYS A 95 -6.27 -21.12 -4.65
CA CYS A 95 -6.83 -21.42 -5.93
C CYS A 95 -7.63 -22.73 -5.89
N LYS A 96 -8.84 -22.69 -5.33
CA LYS A 96 -9.80 -23.80 -5.44
C LYS A 96 -10.16 -24.15 -6.90
N ALA A 97 -9.84 -23.26 -7.86
CA ALA A 97 -10.12 -23.43 -9.27
C ALA A 97 -8.91 -23.87 -10.11
N CYS A 98 -7.72 -24.00 -9.51
CA CYS A 98 -6.52 -24.43 -10.23
C CYS A 98 -6.45 -25.96 -10.37
N HIS A 99 -7.52 -26.58 -10.86
CA HIS A 99 -7.59 -28.02 -11.13
C HIS A 99 -6.88 -28.43 -12.44
N GLY A 100 -6.43 -27.47 -13.22
CA GLY A 100 -5.62 -27.71 -14.40
C GLY A 100 -4.15 -27.49 -14.07
N GLY A 101 -3.34 -28.52 -14.17
CA GLY A 101 -1.90 -28.39 -14.03
C GLY A 101 -1.40 -27.22 -14.86
N ILE A 102 -0.62 -26.32 -14.23
CA ILE A 102 0.00 -25.24 -14.95
C ILE A 102 0.98 -25.87 -15.92
N ASP A 103 0.81 -25.56 -17.15
CA ASP A 103 1.86 -25.75 -18.10
C ASP A 103 2.97 -24.75 -17.78
N ALA A 104 4.02 -25.23 -17.10
CA ALA A 104 5.16 -24.44 -16.69
C ALA A 104 5.87 -23.74 -17.86
N ILE A 105 5.63 -24.21 -19.07
CA ILE A 105 6.25 -23.72 -20.30
C ILE A 105 5.44 -22.59 -20.91
N SER A 106 4.12 -22.58 -20.72
CA SER A 106 3.24 -21.61 -21.37
C SER A 106 3.11 -20.28 -20.63
N GLY A 107 3.65 -20.17 -19.40
CA GLY A 107 3.42 -18.98 -18.58
C GLY A 107 1.92 -18.74 -18.31
N ALA A 108 1.09 -19.77 -18.47
CA ALA A 108 -0.34 -19.68 -18.26
C ALA A 108 -0.59 -19.24 -16.83
N SER A 109 -1.15 -18.08 -16.72
CA SER A 109 -1.51 -17.40 -15.49
C SER A 109 -2.41 -18.32 -14.66
N LEU A 110 -1.94 -18.68 -13.48
CA LEU A 110 -2.84 -19.07 -12.42
C LEU A 110 -3.77 -17.87 -12.18
N ASN A 111 -5.05 -18.08 -12.33
CA ASN A 111 -6.03 -17.12 -11.85
C ASN A 111 -5.98 -17.11 -10.32
N TYR A 112 -4.95 -16.49 -9.77
CA TYR A 112 -4.85 -16.20 -8.35
C TYR A 112 -5.94 -15.20 -8.01
N ARG A 113 -6.79 -15.55 -7.08
CA ARG A 113 -7.78 -14.66 -6.51
C ARG A 113 -7.59 -14.65 -5.01
N ASP A 114 -7.23 -13.52 -4.50
CA ASP A 114 -7.17 -13.28 -3.07
C ASP A 114 -8.02 -12.09 -2.71
N THR A 115 -8.55 -12.11 -1.51
CA THR A 115 -9.40 -11.04 -1.01
C THR A 115 -8.93 -10.64 0.36
N ARG A 116 -8.35 -9.45 0.43
CA ARG A 116 -7.98 -8.79 1.67
C ARG A 116 -9.12 -7.91 2.14
N GLN A 117 -9.49 -8.03 3.40
CA GLN A 117 -10.44 -7.15 4.06
C GLN A 117 -9.71 -6.34 5.13
N GLU A 118 -9.97 -5.04 5.18
CA GLU A 118 -9.40 -4.13 6.15
C GLU A 118 -10.51 -3.36 6.86
N LEU A 119 -10.42 -3.30 8.17
CA LEU A 119 -11.28 -2.48 9.02
C LEU A 119 -10.40 -1.62 9.93
N GLY A 120 -10.63 -0.32 9.91
CA GLY A 120 -9.94 0.63 10.77
C GLY A 120 -10.89 1.48 11.58
N VAL A 121 -10.47 1.83 12.79
CA VAL A 121 -11.12 2.78 13.68
C VAL A 121 -10.10 3.80 14.11
N THR A 122 -10.42 5.07 13.98
CA THR A 122 -9.58 6.20 14.43
C THR A 122 -10.42 7.11 15.30
N VAL A 123 -9.86 7.55 16.42
CA VAL A 123 -10.46 8.59 17.25
C VAL A 123 -9.55 9.82 17.19
N VAL A 124 -10.11 10.97 16.90
CA VAL A 124 -9.40 12.26 16.94
C VAL A 124 -9.93 13.05 18.12
N ARG A 125 -9.06 13.39 19.06
CA ARG A 125 -9.42 14.23 20.22
C ARG A 125 -8.60 15.51 20.24
N ARG A 126 -9.27 16.66 20.17
CA ARG A 126 -8.65 17.99 20.21
C ARG A 126 -8.60 18.54 21.64
N LEU A 127 -7.40 18.89 22.09
CA LEU A 127 -7.14 19.42 23.43
C LEU A 127 -6.37 20.74 23.28
N GLY A 128 -7.09 21.82 22.95
CA GLY A 128 -6.49 23.10 22.60
C GLY A 128 -5.67 23.02 21.30
N GLU A 129 -4.38 23.28 21.38
CA GLU A 129 -3.45 23.20 20.22
C GLU A 129 -2.89 21.78 20.02
N THR A 130 -3.28 20.84 20.87
CA THR A 130 -2.85 19.43 20.81
C THR A 130 -3.96 18.57 20.24
N GLU A 131 -3.62 17.64 19.37
CA GLU A 131 -4.55 16.66 18.82
C GLU A 131 -4.00 15.24 19.03
N LEU A 132 -4.79 14.36 19.67
CA LEU A 132 -4.48 12.95 19.88
C LEU A 132 -5.25 12.10 18.87
N LYS A 133 -4.57 11.09 18.27
CA LYS A 133 -5.12 10.23 17.22
C LYS A 133 -4.77 8.76 17.48
N PRO A 134 -5.38 8.10 18.48
CA PRO A 134 -5.30 6.64 18.57
C PRO A 134 -6.07 6.01 17.41
N ALA A 135 -5.51 4.94 16.84
CA ALA A 135 -6.18 4.17 15.81
C ALA A 135 -5.84 2.67 15.93
N TYR A 136 -6.78 1.84 15.51
CA TYR A 136 -6.62 0.40 15.37
C TYR A 136 -7.04 -0.02 13.98
N ILE A 137 -6.21 -0.84 13.33
CA ILE A 137 -6.48 -1.39 11.99
C ILE A 137 -6.33 -2.91 12.05
N ARG A 138 -7.29 -3.62 11.51
CA ARG A 138 -7.23 -5.05 11.27
C ARG A 138 -7.36 -5.34 9.79
N SER A 139 -6.38 -6.05 9.25
CA SER A 139 -6.37 -6.53 7.87
C SER A 139 -6.32 -8.06 7.88
N GLN A 140 -7.15 -8.69 7.07
CA GLN A 140 -7.29 -10.14 7.03
C GLN A 140 -7.41 -10.65 5.61
N GLU A 141 -6.62 -11.67 5.30
CA GLU A 141 -6.69 -12.55 4.15
C GLU A 141 -6.97 -13.99 4.60
N ASP A 142 -7.06 -14.92 3.68
CA ASP A 142 -7.28 -16.34 4.03
C ASP A 142 -6.13 -16.95 4.82
N ASP A 143 -4.91 -16.47 4.60
CA ASP A 143 -3.65 -16.98 5.14
C ASP A 143 -2.79 -15.92 5.86
N TYR A 144 -3.29 -14.69 5.96
CA TYR A 144 -2.59 -13.58 6.61
C TYR A 144 -3.53 -12.74 7.46
N LEU A 145 -3.08 -12.44 8.68
CA LEU A 145 -3.75 -11.53 9.60
C LEU A 145 -2.77 -10.47 10.08
N SER A 146 -3.12 -9.22 9.94
CA SER A 146 -2.38 -8.08 10.50
C SER A 146 -3.25 -7.30 11.47
N GLN A 147 -2.68 -6.91 12.61
CA GLN A 147 -3.31 -6.06 13.60
C GLN A 147 -2.35 -4.92 13.95
N THR A 148 -2.79 -3.71 13.74
CA THR A 148 -1.97 -2.51 13.94
C THR A 148 -2.63 -1.59 14.95
N LEU A 149 -1.88 -1.20 15.98
CA LEU A 149 -2.23 -0.15 16.91
C LEU A 149 -1.33 1.06 16.64
N SER A 150 -1.90 2.25 16.59
CA SER A 150 -1.13 3.48 16.42
C SER A 150 -1.61 4.61 17.32
N LEU A 151 -0.70 5.51 17.65
CA LEU A 151 -0.97 6.73 18.39
C LEU A 151 -0.30 7.90 17.67
N GLY A 152 -1.09 8.85 17.21
CA GLY A 152 -0.63 10.12 16.68
C GLY A 152 -0.79 11.23 17.74
N LEU A 153 0.19 12.12 17.80
CA LEU A 153 0.16 13.36 18.56
C LEU A 153 0.52 14.50 17.59
N SER A 154 -0.32 15.51 17.49
CA SER A 154 -0.08 16.70 16.71
C SER A 154 -0.11 17.91 17.63
N GLN A 155 0.90 18.77 17.59
CA GLN A 155 1.02 19.96 18.43
C GLN A 155 1.23 21.18 17.55
N GLY A 156 0.28 22.12 17.60
CA GLY A 156 0.45 23.46 17.04
C GLY A 156 1.38 24.31 17.90
N LEU A 157 2.32 24.98 17.27
CA LEU A 157 3.30 25.88 17.89
C LEU A 157 3.27 27.25 17.20
N PHE A 158 3.65 28.30 17.92
CA PHE A 158 3.76 29.67 17.38
C PHE A 158 2.49 30.10 16.61
N SER A 159 1.33 30.03 17.28
CA SER A 159 0.01 30.34 16.66
C SER A 159 -0.29 29.49 15.42
N ARG A 160 0.20 28.24 15.38
CA ARG A 160 0.08 27.25 14.30
C ARG A 160 0.90 27.56 13.03
N ASP A 161 1.85 28.49 13.10
CA ASP A 161 2.83 28.65 12.01
C ASP A 161 3.75 27.44 11.90
N SER A 162 3.91 26.70 13.01
CA SER A 162 4.61 25.41 13.04
C SER A 162 3.69 24.33 13.60
N THR A 163 3.78 23.12 13.07
CA THR A 163 3.12 21.93 13.61
C THR A 163 4.14 20.82 13.78
N LEU A 164 4.17 20.23 14.96
CA LEU A 164 4.99 19.06 15.27
C LEU A 164 4.08 17.84 15.41
N ASP A 165 4.30 16.83 14.58
CA ASP A 165 3.56 15.58 14.62
C ASP A 165 4.49 14.43 15.06
N LEU A 166 4.06 13.65 16.04
CA LEU A 166 4.69 12.42 16.48
C LEU A 166 3.73 11.26 16.21
N GLY A 167 4.18 10.22 15.53
CA GLY A 167 3.45 8.99 15.29
C GLY A 167 4.19 7.79 15.89
N LEU A 168 3.48 6.93 16.61
CA LEU A 168 3.95 5.63 17.08
C LEU A 168 3.05 4.55 16.52
N ARG A 169 3.62 3.44 16.06
CA ARG A 169 2.87 2.31 15.51
C ARG A 169 3.49 1.00 15.95
N HIS A 170 2.65 0.08 16.34
CA HIS A 170 2.96 -1.32 16.58
C HIS A 170 2.04 -2.20 15.74
N SER A 171 2.60 -3.18 15.05
CA SER A 171 1.84 -4.14 14.24
C SER A 171 2.30 -5.56 14.55
N ASP A 172 1.34 -6.45 14.77
CA ASP A 172 1.55 -7.89 14.85
C ASP A 172 0.86 -8.57 13.67
N ASP A 173 1.65 -9.32 12.92
CA ASP A 173 1.23 -10.01 11.72
C ASP A 173 1.42 -11.52 11.90
N VAL A 174 0.48 -12.30 11.40
CA VAL A 174 0.53 -13.76 11.43
C VAL A 174 0.25 -14.30 10.04
N SER A 175 1.22 -15.05 9.49
CA SER A 175 1.08 -15.79 8.24
C SER A 175 0.86 -17.28 8.52
N ARG A 176 -0.13 -17.88 7.80
CA ARG A 176 -0.48 -19.31 7.85
C ARG A 176 -0.63 -19.83 6.43
N PRO A 177 0.49 -20.19 5.77
CA PRO A 177 0.46 -20.58 4.37
C PRO A 177 -0.54 -21.71 4.11
N VAL A 178 -1.34 -21.61 3.06
CA VAL A 178 -2.42 -22.58 2.75
C VAL A 178 -1.91 -23.98 2.47
N TRP A 179 -0.65 -24.12 2.04
CA TRP A 179 -0.02 -25.41 1.76
C TRP A 179 0.52 -26.14 3.01
N GLU A 180 0.67 -25.43 4.12
CA GLU A 180 1.15 -25.98 5.42
C GLU A 180 0.43 -25.27 6.56
N LYS A 181 -0.81 -25.69 6.85
CA LYS A 181 -1.70 -25.01 7.81
C LYS A 181 -1.17 -24.98 9.24
N ASP A 182 -0.31 -25.92 9.59
CA ASP A 182 0.32 -25.98 10.92
C ASP A 182 1.52 -25.02 11.04
N LEU A 183 2.00 -24.48 9.94
CA LEU A 183 3.06 -23.51 9.92
C LEU A 183 2.51 -22.13 10.27
N VAL A 184 2.78 -21.68 11.47
CA VAL A 184 2.44 -20.32 11.94
C VAL A 184 3.72 -19.49 12.01
N ARG A 185 3.74 -18.35 11.31
CA ARG A 185 4.86 -17.41 11.28
C ARG A 185 4.40 -16.04 11.70
N GLY A 186 5.11 -15.47 12.67
CA GLY A 186 4.85 -14.13 13.20
C GLY A 186 5.84 -13.10 12.65
N LEU A 187 5.36 -11.88 12.50
CA LEU A 187 6.15 -10.69 12.23
C LEU A 187 5.65 -9.57 13.12
N SER A 188 6.55 -8.92 13.86
CA SER A 188 6.26 -7.73 14.64
C SER A 188 6.95 -6.52 14.02
N THR A 189 6.28 -5.39 13.98
CA THR A 189 6.80 -4.14 13.43
C THR A 189 6.54 -3.00 14.41
N ASP A 190 7.61 -2.35 14.85
CA ASP A 190 7.55 -1.10 15.61
C ASP A 190 8.00 0.05 14.71
N ALA A 191 7.29 1.18 14.74
CA ALA A 191 7.68 2.36 13.98
C ALA A 191 7.41 3.65 14.76
N ALA A 192 8.29 4.64 14.55
CA ALA A 192 8.16 5.99 15.08
C ALA A 192 8.40 6.99 13.95
N THR A 193 7.51 7.98 13.85
CA THR A 193 7.57 9.05 12.84
C THR A 193 7.57 10.39 13.55
N LEU A 194 8.43 11.30 13.13
CA LEU A 194 8.45 12.70 13.57
C LEU A 194 8.35 13.59 12.34
N THR A 195 7.40 14.53 12.36
CA THR A 195 7.21 15.48 11.26
C THR A 195 7.13 16.91 11.81
N LEU A 196 7.90 17.80 11.24
CA LEU A 196 7.79 19.23 11.46
C LEU A 196 7.27 19.89 10.18
N THR A 197 6.14 20.58 10.30
CA THR A 197 5.59 21.41 9.23
C THR A 197 5.74 22.87 9.64
N GLN A 198 6.30 23.70 8.75
CA GLN A 198 6.55 25.11 8.98
C GLN A 198 5.98 25.97 7.86
N VAL A 199 5.12 26.91 8.20
CA VAL A 199 4.72 27.99 7.31
C VAL A 199 5.88 28.99 7.23
N LEU A 200 6.47 29.13 6.05
CA LEU A 200 7.62 30.04 5.83
C LEU A 200 7.17 31.44 5.44
N THR A 201 6.15 31.50 4.59
CA THR A 201 5.52 32.76 4.16
C THR A 201 4.04 32.52 3.91
N ARG A 202 3.28 33.58 3.61
CA ARG A 202 1.85 33.46 3.21
C ARG A 202 1.65 32.58 1.96
N ARG A 203 2.72 32.25 1.23
CA ARG A 203 2.67 31.52 -0.05
C ARG A 203 3.52 30.25 -0.04
N SER A 204 4.21 29.95 1.05
CA SER A 204 5.12 28.80 1.08
C SER A 204 5.13 28.10 2.42
N GLN A 205 5.30 26.78 2.37
CA GLN A 205 5.36 25.87 3.49
C GLN A 205 6.44 24.83 3.24
N ALA A 206 7.16 24.47 4.27
CA ALA A 206 8.10 23.35 4.26
C ALA A 206 7.67 22.27 5.26
N ARG A 207 7.99 21.02 4.97
CA ARG A 207 7.78 19.88 5.84
C ARG A 207 9.04 19.02 5.87
N LEU A 208 9.49 18.67 7.07
CA LEU A 208 10.58 17.73 7.32
C LEU A 208 10.02 16.55 8.08
N SER A 209 10.26 15.34 7.60
CA SER A 209 9.80 14.10 8.23
C SER A 209 10.94 13.12 8.39
N ALA A 210 10.98 12.42 9.52
CA ALA A 210 11.86 11.30 9.77
C ALA A 210 11.03 10.10 10.27
N GLU A 211 11.33 8.90 9.78
CA GLU A 211 10.70 7.65 10.24
C GLU A 211 11.78 6.62 10.50
N LEU A 212 11.61 5.86 11.58
CA LEU A 212 12.40 4.68 11.93
C LEU A 212 11.45 3.52 12.15
N SER A 213 11.77 2.35 11.59
CA SER A 213 11.01 1.11 11.83
C SER A 213 11.93 -0.06 12.10
N ASP A 214 11.50 -0.95 13.00
CA ASP A 214 12.16 -2.20 13.36
C ASP A 214 11.18 -3.35 13.12
N LEU A 215 11.53 -4.24 12.18
CA LEU A 215 10.75 -5.40 11.79
C LEU A 215 11.47 -6.64 12.29
N ARG A 216 10.77 -7.54 12.98
CA ARG A 216 11.33 -8.78 13.54
C ARG A 216 10.40 -9.94 13.37
N GLY A 217 10.92 -11.05 12.84
CA GLY A 217 10.18 -12.28 12.63
C GLY A 217 10.28 -12.77 11.19
N PHE A 218 9.21 -13.34 10.67
CA PHE A 218 9.21 -13.95 9.35
C PHE A 218 9.00 -12.92 8.24
N LEU A 219 10.09 -12.53 7.59
CA LEU A 219 10.12 -11.52 6.53
C LEU A 219 10.17 -12.12 5.12
N SER A 220 10.25 -13.45 4.98
CA SER A 220 10.26 -14.14 3.68
C SER A 220 8.86 -14.34 3.14
N ASN A 221 8.73 -14.44 1.83
CA ASN A 221 7.48 -14.84 1.21
C ASN A 221 7.34 -16.38 1.28
N PRO A 222 6.33 -16.94 1.98
CA PRO A 222 6.18 -18.39 2.12
C PRO A 222 5.87 -19.10 0.80
N TYR A 223 5.43 -18.36 -0.21
CA TYR A 223 5.09 -18.88 -1.54
C TYR A 223 6.21 -18.71 -2.55
N ALA A 224 7.31 -18.07 -2.19
CA ALA A 224 8.43 -17.83 -3.09
C ALA A 224 9.50 -18.91 -2.96
N PHE A 225 10.00 -19.36 -4.13
CA PHE A 225 11.08 -20.34 -4.24
C PHE A 225 12.15 -19.81 -5.18
N VAL A 226 13.39 -20.16 -4.87
CA VAL A 226 14.58 -19.73 -5.60
C VAL A 226 15.25 -20.95 -6.24
N GLN A 227 15.48 -20.89 -7.56
CA GLN A 227 16.23 -21.90 -8.28
C GLN A 227 17.73 -21.73 -7.97
N VAL A 228 18.38 -22.82 -7.56
CA VAL A 228 19.81 -22.86 -7.20
C VAL A 228 20.51 -23.94 -8.00
N GLY A 229 21.70 -23.67 -8.55
CA GLY A 229 22.54 -24.67 -9.19
C GLY A 229 22.10 -25.11 -10.59
N GLY A 230 21.05 -24.55 -11.15
CA GLY A 230 20.57 -24.84 -12.50
C GLY A 230 19.13 -25.35 -12.57
N LEU A 231 18.60 -25.48 -13.79
CA LEU A 231 17.17 -25.74 -14.03
C LEU A 231 16.70 -27.14 -13.61
N THR A 232 17.61 -28.08 -13.38
CA THR A 232 17.31 -29.46 -13.00
C THR A 232 17.34 -29.71 -11.49
N SER A 233 17.88 -28.75 -10.71
CA SER A 233 17.93 -28.86 -9.25
C SER A 233 16.57 -28.51 -8.63
N GLN A 234 16.30 -29.03 -7.42
CA GLN A 234 15.09 -28.64 -6.69
C GLN A 234 15.22 -27.20 -6.21
N PRO A 235 14.19 -26.38 -6.40
CA PRO A 235 14.16 -25.02 -5.88
C PRO A 235 14.08 -25.03 -4.35
N LEU A 236 14.75 -24.06 -3.74
CA LEU A 236 14.71 -23.84 -2.30
C LEU A 236 13.69 -22.77 -1.95
N PRO A 237 13.04 -22.86 -0.78
CA PRO A 237 12.22 -21.76 -0.29
C PRO A 237 13.03 -20.46 -0.19
N GLU A 238 12.42 -19.34 -0.53
CA GLU A 238 13.00 -18.03 -0.30
C GLU A 238 13.30 -17.83 1.19
N ARG A 239 14.45 -17.21 1.49
CA ARG A 239 14.88 -16.97 2.85
C ARG A 239 15.51 -15.58 2.98
N HIS A 240 14.84 -14.74 3.78
CA HIS A 240 15.35 -13.44 4.18
C HIS A 240 15.90 -13.47 5.60
N PRO A 241 16.74 -12.50 6.00
CA PRO A 241 17.01 -12.26 7.41
C PRO A 241 15.73 -12.00 8.19
N ASP A 242 15.69 -12.41 9.44
CA ASP A 242 14.52 -12.30 10.34
C ASP A 242 14.39 -10.94 11.04
N ALA A 243 15.27 -10.01 10.70
CA ALA A 243 15.24 -8.63 11.18
C ALA A 243 15.55 -7.64 10.06
N ARG A 244 14.85 -6.49 10.10
CA ARG A 244 15.09 -5.37 9.19
C ARG A 244 14.82 -4.05 9.90
N ARG A 245 15.82 -3.19 9.98
CA ARG A 245 15.66 -1.81 10.45
C ARG A 245 15.68 -0.89 9.27
N GLN A 246 14.74 0.06 9.26
CA GLN A 246 14.53 0.98 8.15
C GLN A 246 14.56 2.40 8.67
N GLY A 247 15.14 3.30 7.89
CA GLY A 247 15.15 4.73 8.15
C GLY A 247 14.74 5.50 6.91
N LEU A 248 13.93 6.53 7.10
CA LEU A 248 13.48 7.43 6.06
C LEU A 248 13.63 8.88 6.51
N LEU A 249 14.13 9.73 5.63
CA LEU A 249 14.10 11.19 5.76
C LEU A 249 13.37 11.75 4.54
N ALA A 250 12.47 12.71 4.76
CA ALA A 250 11.75 13.39 3.70
C ALA A 250 11.71 14.88 3.92
N VAL A 251 11.84 15.65 2.83
CA VAL A 251 11.66 17.11 2.80
C VAL A 251 10.66 17.42 1.71
N ALA A 252 9.62 18.18 2.05
CA ALA A 252 8.66 18.69 1.09
C ALA A 252 8.61 20.21 1.16
N TYR A 253 8.50 20.86 0.01
CA TYR A 253 8.33 22.30 -0.12
C TYR A 253 7.15 22.60 -1.03
N LYS A 254 6.19 23.36 -0.53
CA LYS A 254 5.01 23.78 -1.25
C LYS A 254 5.01 25.29 -1.46
N GLN A 255 4.79 25.71 -2.69
CA GLN A 255 4.77 27.12 -3.11
C GLN A 255 3.47 27.44 -3.85
N ALA A 256 2.74 28.42 -3.39
CA ALA A 256 1.67 29.04 -4.17
C ALA A 256 2.30 29.88 -5.31
N LEU A 257 1.88 29.59 -6.53
CA LEU A 257 2.33 30.25 -7.74
C LEU A 257 1.30 31.32 -8.19
N GLY A 258 1.59 32.02 -9.28
CA GLY A 258 0.59 32.86 -9.95
C GLY A 258 -0.58 32.02 -10.51
N TRP A 259 -1.67 32.71 -10.89
CA TRP A 259 -2.89 32.09 -11.45
C TRP A 259 -3.57 31.06 -10.53
N ASP A 260 -3.51 31.31 -9.22
CA ASP A 260 -4.10 30.46 -8.16
C ASP A 260 -3.61 29.02 -8.18
N SER A 261 -2.46 28.75 -8.76
CA SER A 261 -1.85 27.42 -8.79
C SER A 261 -0.87 27.20 -7.63
N ALA A 262 -0.55 25.96 -7.33
CA ALA A 262 0.46 25.57 -6.35
C ALA A 262 1.34 24.45 -6.90
N LEU A 263 2.60 24.47 -6.51
CA LEU A 263 3.58 23.43 -6.80
C LEU A 263 4.12 22.87 -5.48
N GLU A 264 4.21 21.56 -5.37
CA GLU A 264 4.87 20.86 -4.28
C GLU A 264 6.03 20.04 -4.82
N LEU A 265 7.20 20.18 -4.22
CA LEU A 265 8.40 19.38 -4.45
C LEU A 265 8.62 18.51 -3.21
N ASP A 266 8.75 17.20 -3.39
CA ASP A 266 9.02 16.25 -2.31
C ASP A 266 10.28 15.45 -2.67
N TYR A 267 11.20 15.31 -1.72
CA TYR A 267 12.37 14.46 -1.82
C TYR A 267 12.43 13.54 -0.61
N ARG A 268 12.70 12.25 -0.84
CA ARG A 268 12.84 11.22 0.21
C ARG A 268 14.10 10.43 0.01
N TYR A 269 14.77 10.17 1.10
CA TYR A 269 15.89 9.25 1.20
C TYR A 269 15.53 8.12 2.17
N TYR A 270 15.77 6.88 1.74
CA TYR A 270 15.54 5.67 2.51
C TYR A 270 16.83 4.85 2.59
N ALA A 271 17.07 4.20 3.73
CA ALA A 271 18.13 3.21 3.92
C ALA A 271 17.70 2.15 4.93
N ASP A 272 18.20 0.93 4.77
CA ASP A 272 17.92 -0.17 5.69
C ASP A 272 19.12 -1.12 5.91
N THR A 273 18.93 -2.06 6.84
CA THR A 273 19.95 -3.06 7.21
C THR A 273 20.13 -4.19 6.18
N TRP A 274 19.34 -4.19 5.11
CA TRP A 274 19.54 -5.09 3.98
C TRP A 274 20.35 -4.45 2.85
N ASP A 275 20.99 -3.30 3.13
CA ASP A 275 21.78 -2.47 2.21
C ASP A 275 20.94 -1.87 1.06
N VAL A 276 19.61 -1.86 1.20
CA VAL A 276 18.78 -1.12 0.26
C VAL A 276 18.81 0.35 0.61
N THR A 277 19.26 1.16 -0.33
CA THR A 277 19.10 2.62 -0.29
C THR A 277 18.20 3.05 -1.42
N ALA A 278 17.34 4.03 -1.17
CA ALA A 278 16.44 4.53 -2.21
C ALA A 278 16.26 6.04 -2.13
N GLN A 279 15.98 6.63 -3.28
CA GLN A 279 15.67 8.06 -3.43
C GLN A 279 14.36 8.20 -4.19
N THR A 280 13.55 9.14 -3.74
CA THR A 280 12.31 9.52 -4.42
C THR A 280 12.32 11.02 -4.64
N LEU A 281 12.05 11.46 -5.84
CA LEU A 281 11.77 12.84 -6.18
C LEU A 281 10.35 12.92 -6.74
N ALA A 282 9.51 13.81 -6.21
CA ALA A 282 8.17 14.00 -6.71
C ALA A 282 7.84 15.48 -6.90
N LEU A 283 7.09 15.76 -7.94
CA LEU A 283 6.51 17.06 -8.26
C LEU A 283 5.00 16.90 -8.36
N GLN A 284 4.28 17.79 -7.67
CA GLN A 284 2.82 17.86 -7.71
C GLN A 284 2.39 19.30 -8.01
N TRP A 285 1.62 19.46 -9.05
CA TRP A 285 1.03 20.75 -9.42
C TRP A 285 -0.48 20.67 -9.30
N GLY A 286 -1.09 21.74 -8.78
CA GLY A 286 -2.53 21.86 -8.67
C GLY A 286 -3.02 23.24 -9.05
N LYS A 287 -4.18 23.31 -9.72
CA LYS A 287 -4.81 24.55 -10.14
C LYS A 287 -6.32 24.47 -10.02
N PRO A 288 -6.99 25.41 -9.34
CA PRO A 288 -8.43 25.57 -9.39
C PRO A 288 -8.93 25.80 -10.82
N TRP A 289 -10.02 25.15 -11.17
CA TRP A 289 -10.72 25.29 -12.43
C TRP A 289 -12.23 25.21 -12.22
N GLY A 290 -12.87 26.34 -12.03
CA GLY A 290 -14.27 26.43 -11.61
C GLY A 290 -14.48 25.74 -10.25
N PRO A 291 -15.45 24.81 -10.11
CA PRO A 291 -15.68 24.09 -8.87
C PRO A 291 -14.67 22.94 -8.63
N PHE A 292 -13.76 22.71 -9.57
CA PHE A 292 -12.79 21.65 -9.53
C PHE A 292 -11.35 22.15 -9.30
N THR A 293 -10.48 21.25 -8.94
CA THR A 293 -9.03 21.41 -8.95
C THR A 293 -8.44 20.37 -9.90
N LEU A 294 -7.69 20.84 -10.88
CA LEU A 294 -6.86 20.00 -11.74
C LEU A 294 -5.57 19.70 -11.01
N GLU A 295 -5.12 18.45 -11.04
CA GLU A 295 -3.89 17.99 -10.46
C GLU A 295 -3.05 17.28 -11.50
N ALA A 296 -1.73 17.49 -11.50
CA ALA A 296 -0.78 16.76 -12.31
C ALA A 296 0.45 16.47 -11.48
N GLY A 297 1.02 15.28 -11.60
CA GLY A 297 2.17 14.88 -10.83
C GLY A 297 3.10 13.94 -11.58
N TRP A 298 4.34 13.99 -11.16
CA TRP A 298 5.39 13.08 -11.57
C TRP A 298 6.19 12.67 -10.34
N ARG A 299 6.54 11.37 -10.27
CA ARG A 299 7.42 10.82 -9.26
C ARG A 299 8.46 9.95 -9.93
N HIS A 300 9.70 10.17 -9.61
CA HIS A 300 10.82 9.29 -9.93
C HIS A 300 11.31 8.61 -8.65
N TYR A 301 11.52 7.32 -8.73
CA TYR A 301 12.07 6.48 -7.65
C TYR A 301 13.27 5.70 -8.19
N ALA A 302 14.31 5.54 -7.37
CA ALA A 302 15.43 4.66 -7.67
C ALA A 302 15.93 3.98 -6.40
N GLN A 303 16.26 2.69 -6.47
CA GLN A 303 16.83 1.92 -5.35
C GLN A 303 17.99 1.05 -5.76
N THR A 304 18.85 0.75 -4.79
CA THR A 304 19.84 -0.33 -4.86
C THR A 304 19.19 -1.67 -4.55
N GLN A 305 19.89 -2.77 -4.81
CA GLN A 305 19.41 -4.10 -4.43
C GLN A 305 19.79 -4.48 -3.00
N ALA A 306 19.02 -5.39 -2.40
CA ALA A 306 19.39 -6.02 -1.15
C ALA A 306 20.67 -6.86 -1.30
N TRP A 307 21.54 -6.88 -0.27
CA TRP A 307 22.84 -7.54 -0.32
C TRP A 307 22.76 -9.05 -0.63
N PHE A 308 21.67 -9.70 -0.26
CA PHE A 308 21.42 -11.12 -0.52
C PHE A 308 20.58 -11.38 -1.79
N PHE A 309 20.11 -10.37 -2.51
CA PHE A 309 19.40 -10.55 -3.78
C PHE A 309 20.36 -10.99 -4.89
N ARG A 310 19.97 -11.99 -5.68
CA ARG A 310 20.68 -12.40 -6.89
C ARG A 310 19.69 -12.86 -7.96
N ASN A 311 19.98 -12.54 -9.22
CA ASN A 311 19.22 -13.07 -10.36
C ASN A 311 19.43 -14.60 -10.52
N PHE A 312 20.59 -15.10 -10.16
CA PHE A 312 20.97 -16.50 -10.21
C PHE A 312 21.85 -16.88 -9.03
N TYR A 313 21.62 -18.08 -8.48
CA TYR A 313 22.43 -18.67 -7.42
C TYR A 313 23.08 -19.96 -7.93
N ALA A 314 24.41 -19.96 -8.06
CA ALA A 314 25.17 -21.17 -8.41
C ALA A 314 25.14 -22.20 -7.27
N GLN A 315 25.09 -21.75 -6.02
CA GLN A 315 25.06 -22.57 -4.81
C GLN A 315 24.09 -21.98 -3.79
N ALA A 316 23.56 -22.84 -2.91
CA ALA A 316 22.70 -22.41 -1.82
C ALA A 316 23.45 -21.43 -0.88
N GLN A 317 22.76 -20.41 -0.44
CA GLN A 317 23.21 -19.39 0.49
C GLN A 317 22.34 -19.40 1.76
N PRO A 318 22.82 -18.90 2.90
CA PRO A 318 22.00 -18.76 4.11
C PRO A 318 20.74 -17.94 3.87
N TYR A 319 20.85 -16.85 3.09
CA TYR A 319 19.76 -16.01 2.62
C TYR A 319 19.76 -15.97 1.11
N LEU A 320 18.57 -16.05 0.52
CA LEU A 320 18.40 -16.06 -0.92
C LEU A 320 17.01 -15.51 -1.28
N SER A 321 16.99 -14.64 -2.27
CA SER A 321 15.76 -14.04 -2.79
C SER A 321 15.89 -13.69 -4.26
N ARG A 322 14.80 -13.88 -4.98
CA ARG A 322 14.59 -13.38 -6.34
C ARG A 322 13.38 -12.44 -6.40
N ASP A 323 12.93 -11.92 -5.25
CA ASP A 323 11.86 -10.93 -5.22
C ASP A 323 12.31 -9.66 -5.95
N LEU A 324 11.60 -9.31 -7.02
CA LEU A 324 11.87 -8.13 -7.84
C LEU A 324 11.79 -6.82 -7.06
N LYS A 325 11.13 -6.81 -5.89
CA LYS A 325 11.10 -5.66 -4.98
C LYS A 325 12.42 -5.41 -4.28
N LEU A 326 13.29 -6.43 -4.21
CA LEU A 326 14.62 -6.36 -3.60
C LEU A 326 15.74 -6.16 -4.63
N ALA A 327 15.42 -6.12 -5.91
CA ALA A 327 16.36 -5.82 -6.99
C ALA A 327 16.70 -4.32 -7.03
N ALA A 328 17.78 -3.97 -7.72
CA ALA A 328 18.03 -2.60 -8.13
C ALA A 328 17.08 -2.23 -9.30
N PHE A 329 16.39 -1.11 -9.18
CA PHE A 329 15.55 -0.58 -10.25
C PHE A 329 15.27 0.91 -10.05
N SER A 330 14.75 1.55 -11.09
CA SER A 330 14.07 2.84 -10.98
C SER A 330 12.64 2.75 -11.53
N ASP A 331 11.81 3.71 -11.17
CA ASP A 331 10.47 3.83 -11.74
C ASP A 331 10.03 5.28 -11.89
N ASP A 332 9.12 5.50 -12.82
CA ASP A 332 8.41 6.75 -13.01
C ASP A 332 6.91 6.54 -12.85
N LEU A 333 6.27 7.43 -12.13
CA LEU A 333 4.81 7.51 -12.03
C LEU A 333 4.35 8.88 -12.51
N LEU A 334 3.58 8.90 -13.57
CA LEU A 334 2.85 10.08 -14.06
C LEU A 334 1.40 9.97 -13.57
N ASN A 335 0.86 11.06 -13.05
CA ASN A 335 -0.54 11.09 -12.62
C ASN A 335 -1.22 12.40 -13.01
N VAL A 336 -2.52 12.29 -13.24
CA VAL A 336 -3.42 13.42 -13.44
C VAL A 336 -4.69 13.20 -12.63
N GLY A 337 -5.28 14.27 -12.14
CA GLY A 337 -6.46 14.21 -11.29
C GLY A 337 -7.40 15.39 -11.48
N LEU A 338 -8.65 15.14 -11.14
CA LEU A 338 -9.70 16.15 -11.05
C LEU A 338 -10.45 15.93 -9.74
N ARG A 339 -10.49 16.94 -8.89
CA ARG A 339 -11.19 16.89 -7.60
C ARG A 339 -12.03 18.13 -7.44
N GLY A 340 -13.25 18.00 -6.90
CA GLY A 340 -14.10 19.17 -6.63
C GLY A 340 -15.49 18.84 -6.18
N GLY A 341 -16.27 19.90 -5.90
CA GLY A 341 -17.64 19.81 -5.44
C GLY A 341 -18.63 19.50 -6.57
N LEU A 342 -19.59 18.64 -6.28
CA LEU A 342 -20.76 18.34 -7.09
C LEU A 342 -22.02 18.89 -6.40
N GLY A 343 -22.14 20.23 -6.30
CA GLY A 343 -23.21 20.89 -5.57
C GLY A 343 -22.80 21.23 -4.12
N ARG A 344 -23.75 21.16 -3.16
CA ARG A 344 -23.52 21.59 -1.77
C ARG A 344 -22.90 20.50 -0.91
N ASP A 345 -23.40 19.28 -1.06
CA ASP A 345 -23.17 18.20 -0.11
C ASP A 345 -22.30 17.07 -0.69
N TRP A 346 -21.88 17.19 -1.95
CA TRP A 346 -21.12 16.14 -2.62
C TRP A 346 -19.80 16.65 -3.18
N SER A 347 -18.78 15.83 -3.09
CA SER A 347 -17.53 16.02 -3.79
C SER A 347 -17.13 14.75 -4.54
N MET A 348 -16.35 14.92 -5.61
CA MET A 348 -15.78 13.82 -6.39
C MET A 348 -14.27 13.98 -6.53
N ASP A 349 -13.62 12.84 -6.70
CA ASP A 349 -12.22 12.77 -7.05
C ASP A 349 -12.01 11.70 -8.14
N LEU A 350 -11.33 12.06 -9.19
CA LEU A 350 -10.97 11.18 -10.29
C LEU A 350 -9.46 11.28 -10.51
N ARG A 351 -8.76 10.15 -10.55
CA ARG A 351 -7.32 10.11 -10.81
C ARG A 351 -6.98 9.00 -11.79
N TYR A 352 -6.01 9.31 -12.63
CA TYR A 352 -5.34 8.34 -13.48
C TYR A 352 -3.84 8.42 -13.25
N GLY A 353 -3.19 7.28 -13.14
CA GLY A 353 -1.75 7.16 -13.00
C GLY A 353 -1.20 6.10 -13.94
N ARG A 354 -0.02 6.37 -14.49
CA ARG A 354 0.76 5.41 -15.26
C ARG A 354 2.12 5.22 -14.65
N TYR A 355 2.41 3.97 -14.29
CA TYR A 355 3.65 3.53 -13.68
C TYR A 355 4.53 2.83 -14.71
N LEU A 356 5.80 3.15 -14.74
CA LEU A 356 6.81 2.61 -15.64
C LEU A 356 8.01 2.19 -14.81
N ARG A 357 8.33 0.90 -14.79
CA ARG A 357 9.52 0.38 -14.14
C ARG A 357 10.67 0.29 -15.13
N HIS A 358 11.89 0.58 -14.68
CA HIS A 358 13.14 0.49 -15.42
C HIS A 358 14.15 -0.32 -14.60
N ASP A 359 14.71 -1.35 -15.17
CA ASP A 359 15.78 -2.16 -14.58
C ASP A 359 16.53 -2.95 -15.65
N ASP A 360 17.67 -3.53 -15.28
CA ASP A 360 18.53 -4.32 -16.16
C ASP A 360 18.37 -5.84 -15.94
N LEU A 361 17.20 -6.29 -15.46
CA LEU A 361 16.96 -7.69 -15.17
C LEU A 361 16.74 -8.50 -16.44
N ASP A 362 17.28 -9.74 -16.47
CA ASP A 362 16.92 -10.70 -17.52
C ASP A 362 15.53 -11.31 -17.21
N TYR A 363 14.50 -10.72 -17.75
CA TYR A 363 13.10 -11.14 -17.52
C TYR A 363 12.79 -12.56 -18.00
N ARG A 364 13.63 -13.14 -18.88
CA ARG A 364 13.50 -14.56 -19.26
C ARG A 364 13.71 -15.49 -18.07
N LEU A 365 14.53 -15.09 -17.11
CA LEU A 365 14.71 -15.82 -15.85
C LEU A 365 13.48 -15.75 -14.93
N TYR A 366 12.60 -14.79 -15.16
CA TYR A 366 11.38 -14.55 -14.39
C TYR A 366 10.12 -14.95 -15.17
N TYR A 367 10.28 -15.45 -16.41
CA TYR A 367 9.17 -15.79 -17.31
C TYR A 367 8.20 -14.61 -17.54
N ALA A 368 8.75 -13.41 -17.55
CA ALA A 368 8.04 -12.17 -17.80
C ALA A 368 8.50 -11.52 -19.10
N ASN A 369 7.63 -10.73 -19.71
CA ASN A 369 7.90 -10.11 -21.01
C ASN A 369 8.67 -8.78 -20.92
N GLY A 370 9.13 -8.40 -19.72
CA GLY A 370 9.86 -7.16 -19.48
C GLY A 370 9.45 -6.45 -18.21
N PRO A 371 9.92 -5.22 -18.03
CA PRO A 371 9.59 -4.42 -16.86
C PRO A 371 8.09 -4.18 -16.72
N VAL A 372 7.62 -4.04 -15.47
CA VAL A 372 6.22 -3.79 -15.18
C VAL A 372 5.80 -2.39 -15.64
N VAL A 373 4.76 -2.32 -16.45
CA VAL A 373 4.03 -1.12 -16.78
C VAL A 373 2.62 -1.29 -16.21
N SER A 374 2.11 -0.30 -15.49
CA SER A 374 0.76 -0.41 -14.95
C SER A 374 -0.03 0.89 -15.07
N ASP A 375 -1.33 0.72 -15.20
CA ASP A 375 -2.32 1.78 -15.18
C ASP A 375 -3.13 1.72 -13.89
N MET A 376 -3.36 2.88 -13.29
CA MET A 376 -4.11 3.05 -12.06
C MET A 376 -5.25 4.03 -12.32
N VAL A 377 -6.45 3.67 -11.91
CA VAL A 377 -7.62 4.55 -11.97
C VAL A 377 -8.26 4.56 -10.59
N SER A 378 -8.55 5.76 -10.08
CA SER A 378 -9.25 5.97 -8.82
C SER A 378 -10.47 6.85 -9.06
N VAL A 379 -11.61 6.43 -8.55
CA VAL A 379 -12.86 7.20 -8.57
C VAL A 379 -13.42 7.24 -7.17
N GLY A 380 -13.59 8.42 -6.62
CA GLY A 380 -14.16 8.65 -5.30
C GLY A 380 -15.34 9.62 -5.33
N VAL A 381 -16.30 9.41 -4.44
CA VAL A 381 -17.40 10.33 -4.15
C VAL A 381 -17.55 10.42 -2.65
N THR A 382 -17.71 11.63 -2.15
CA THR A 382 -17.92 11.89 -0.72
C THR A 382 -19.16 12.74 -0.52
N TYR A 383 -20.00 12.34 0.42
CA TYR A 383 -21.09 13.13 0.99
C TYR A 383 -20.59 13.82 2.28
N HIS A 384 -20.94 15.10 2.44
CA HIS A 384 -20.54 15.95 3.57
C HIS A 384 -21.72 16.36 4.40
#